data_78985cf6b62a687d102069f1ce2478c0
#
_entry.id   78985cf6b62a687d102069f1ce2478c0
#
_cell.length_a   1.000
_cell.length_b   1.000
_cell.length_c   1.000
_cell.angle_alpha   90.00
_cell.angle_beta   90.00
_cell.angle_gamma   90.00
#
_symmetry.space_group_name_H-M   'P 1'
#
loop_
_entity.id
_entity.type
_entity.pdbx_description
1 polymer ?
#
loop_
_entity_poly.entity_id
_entity_poly.type
_entity_poly.pdbx_seq_one_letter_code
_entity_poly.pdbx_strand_id
1 'polypeptide(L)'
;DALPIFVRDKESGSPENFFQLASRHLNLKLQLRPGDLENIPKKGPVVVVANHPHGLSDGIMFGELLTRVREDVRILANEQLSLCQELEPWLIKVDVYEDENAKRKNLSGMRKMISWLRKGGVLGIFPAGTASSFSLAHKRVTDDPWNANIAAIIRMTKATVVPVHFPGRNSLLFQGVSLINRKARVAFLPREVGRDG
;
A
#
# COMPACT_ATOMS: atom_id res chain seq x y z
N ASP A 1 -1.46 20.81 -5.10
CA ASP A 1 -0.81 21.19 -6.37
C ASP A 1 0.10 20.10 -6.97
N ALA A 2 0.04 18.85 -6.48
CA ALA A 2 0.81 17.73 -7.04
C ALA A 2 0.18 17.16 -8.34
N LEU A 3 -1.14 17.28 -8.51
CA LEU A 3 -1.87 16.77 -9.69
C LEU A 3 -1.39 17.31 -11.05
N PRO A 4 -1.02 18.60 -11.23
CA PRO A 4 -0.54 19.13 -12.51
C PRO A 4 0.77 18.51 -12.99
N ILE A 5 1.61 18.00 -12.08
CA ILE A 5 2.92 17.43 -12.40
C ILE A 5 2.77 16.09 -13.13
N PHE A 6 1.84 15.23 -12.66
CA PHE A 6 1.60 13.92 -13.28
C PHE A 6 0.98 14.03 -14.68
N VAL A 7 0.17 15.06 -14.94
CA VAL A 7 -0.42 15.32 -16.26
C VAL A 7 0.64 15.71 -17.27
N ARG A 8 1.63 16.53 -16.87
CA ARG A 8 2.72 16.98 -17.76
C ARG A 8 3.62 15.84 -18.21
N ASP A 9 3.94 14.90 -17.32
CA ASP A 9 4.83 13.79 -17.67
C ASP A 9 4.14 12.71 -18.55
N LYS A 10 2.81 12.64 -18.52
CA LYS A 10 2.04 11.84 -19.47
C LYS A 10 2.22 12.29 -20.91
N GLU A 11 2.42 13.58 -21.13
CA GLU A 11 2.65 14.16 -22.47
C GLU A 11 4.08 13.92 -22.98
N SER A 12 5.05 13.63 -22.11
CA SER A 12 6.45 13.38 -22.49
C SER A 12 6.73 11.99 -23.05
N GLY A 13 5.69 11.12 -23.17
CA GLY A 13 5.81 9.82 -23.83
C GLY A 13 6.65 8.78 -23.09
N SER A 14 6.94 8.99 -21.80
CA SER A 14 7.63 8.01 -20.98
C SER A 14 6.73 6.76 -20.79
N PRO A 15 7.25 5.54 -21.00
CA PRO A 15 6.52 4.30 -20.76
C PRO A 15 6.31 4.00 -19.27
N GLU A 16 6.68 4.93 -18.38
CA GLU A 16 6.57 4.77 -16.94
C GLU A 16 5.12 4.79 -16.47
N ASN A 17 4.79 3.89 -15.56
CA ASN A 17 3.49 3.89 -14.91
C ASN A 17 3.40 4.93 -13.78
N PHE A 18 2.20 5.14 -13.23
CA PHE A 18 1.95 6.09 -12.15
C PHE A 18 2.95 5.96 -10.98
N PHE A 19 3.23 4.74 -10.52
CA PHE A 19 4.09 4.52 -9.34
C PHE A 19 5.54 4.90 -9.60
N GLN A 20 6.06 4.59 -10.79
CA GLN A 20 7.42 4.95 -11.19
C GLN A 20 7.57 6.47 -11.31
N LEU A 21 6.59 7.14 -11.93
CA LEU A 21 6.54 8.60 -12.02
C LEU A 21 6.48 9.23 -10.63
N ALA A 22 5.60 8.74 -9.76
CA ALA A 22 5.44 9.24 -8.40
C ALA A 22 6.73 9.06 -7.57
N SER A 23 7.36 7.88 -7.62
CA SER A 23 8.63 7.62 -6.94
C SER A 23 9.72 8.60 -7.38
N ARG A 24 9.84 8.83 -8.68
CA ARG A 24 10.83 9.76 -9.24
C ARG A 24 10.60 11.20 -8.77
N HIS A 25 9.35 11.70 -8.85
CA HIS A 25 9.02 13.07 -8.45
C HIS A 25 9.16 13.30 -6.94
N LEU A 26 8.89 12.30 -6.14
CA LEU A 26 9.02 12.35 -4.69
C LEU A 26 10.41 11.95 -4.20
N ASN A 27 11.35 11.71 -5.12
CA ASN A 27 12.72 11.25 -4.82
C ASN A 27 12.76 9.99 -3.94
N LEU A 28 11.77 9.09 -4.10
CA LEU A 28 11.74 7.81 -3.40
C LEU A 28 12.63 6.81 -4.14
N LYS A 29 13.46 6.08 -3.38
CA LYS A 29 14.40 5.11 -3.95
C LYS A 29 14.07 3.71 -3.48
N LEU A 30 13.59 2.87 -4.40
CA LEU A 30 13.37 1.46 -4.13
C LEU A 30 14.72 0.71 -4.19
N GLN A 31 15.25 0.35 -3.02
CA GLN A 31 16.48 -0.43 -2.91
C GLN A 31 16.14 -1.91 -2.79
N LEU A 32 16.56 -2.70 -3.78
CA LEU A 32 16.33 -4.14 -3.84
C LEU A 32 17.65 -4.87 -3.85
N ARG A 33 17.69 -6.03 -3.20
CA ARG A 33 18.81 -6.95 -3.32
C ARG A 33 18.67 -7.77 -4.61
N PRO A 34 19.78 -8.26 -5.18
CA PRO A 34 19.72 -9.21 -6.28
C PRO A 34 18.81 -10.40 -5.94
N GLY A 35 17.86 -10.74 -6.82
CA GLY A 35 16.93 -11.84 -6.65
C GLY A 35 15.63 -11.50 -5.89
N ASP A 36 15.48 -10.33 -5.25
CA ASP A 36 14.28 -9.99 -4.51
C ASP A 36 13.01 -10.02 -5.38
N LEU A 37 13.09 -9.55 -6.63
CA LEU A 37 11.96 -9.58 -7.57
C LEU A 37 11.57 -10.99 -8.02
N GLU A 38 12.51 -11.92 -8.01
CA GLU A 38 12.31 -13.32 -8.42
C GLU A 38 11.43 -14.08 -7.43
N ASN A 39 11.33 -13.59 -6.18
CA ASN A 39 10.45 -14.17 -5.17
C ASN A 39 8.95 -13.95 -5.46
N ILE A 40 8.62 -13.03 -6.38
CA ILE A 40 7.24 -12.79 -6.79
C ILE A 40 6.93 -13.65 -8.02
N PRO A 41 6.01 -14.64 -7.91
CA PRO A 41 5.66 -15.50 -9.02
C PRO A 41 5.13 -14.71 -10.22
N LYS A 42 5.66 -15.00 -11.41
CA LYS A 42 5.25 -14.34 -12.67
C LYS A 42 3.85 -14.72 -13.13
N LYS A 43 3.26 -15.79 -12.60
CA LYS A 43 1.92 -16.29 -12.94
C LYS A 43 1.20 -16.82 -11.72
N GLY A 44 -0.13 -16.89 -11.81
CA GLY A 44 -0.99 -17.40 -10.75
C GLY A 44 -1.31 -16.36 -9.66
N PRO A 45 -2.19 -16.70 -8.72
CA PRO A 45 -2.62 -15.79 -7.66
C PRO A 45 -1.49 -15.54 -6.64
N VAL A 46 -1.21 -14.28 -6.38
CA VAL A 46 -0.18 -13.87 -5.41
C VAL A 46 -0.76 -12.83 -4.47
N VAL A 47 -0.53 -12.99 -3.18
CA VAL A 47 -0.75 -11.97 -2.16
C VAL A 47 0.59 -11.52 -1.63
N VAL A 48 0.94 -10.27 -1.85
CA VAL A 48 2.13 -9.65 -1.27
C VAL A 48 1.70 -8.88 -0.04
N VAL A 49 2.29 -9.20 1.12
CA VAL A 49 1.99 -8.55 2.41
C VAL A 49 3.19 -7.74 2.88
N ALA A 50 2.94 -6.53 3.39
CA ALA A 50 4.01 -5.67 3.87
C ALA A 50 3.64 -4.97 5.18
N ASN A 51 4.66 -4.62 5.99
CA ASN A 51 4.53 -3.64 7.05
C ASN A 51 4.38 -2.23 6.44
N HIS A 52 3.95 -1.25 7.25
CA HIS A 52 3.56 0.07 6.75
C HIS A 52 4.20 1.24 7.51
N PRO A 53 5.56 1.34 7.59
CA PRO A 53 6.23 2.31 8.45
C PRO A 53 6.05 3.78 8.03
N HIS A 54 5.95 4.07 6.72
CA HIS A 54 5.94 5.45 6.20
C HIS A 54 4.59 5.88 5.62
N GLY A 55 3.61 4.98 5.50
CA GLY A 55 2.29 5.31 4.96
C GLY A 55 2.31 5.55 3.45
N LEU A 56 2.11 6.80 3.00
CA LEU A 56 1.97 7.10 1.57
C LEU A 56 3.19 6.68 0.74
N SER A 57 4.40 6.89 1.26
CA SER A 57 5.64 6.51 0.57
C SER A 57 5.73 5.00 0.34
N ASP A 58 5.34 4.20 1.36
CA ASP A 58 5.32 2.74 1.20
C ASP A 58 4.32 2.32 0.12
N GLY A 59 3.15 2.94 0.07
CA GLY A 59 2.14 2.64 -0.95
C GLY A 59 2.65 2.86 -2.37
N ILE A 60 3.38 3.95 -2.58
CA ILE A 60 3.98 4.28 -3.88
C ILE A 60 5.11 3.27 -4.23
N MET A 61 6.05 3.06 -3.30
CA MET A 61 7.15 2.11 -3.51
C MET A 61 6.65 0.67 -3.68
N PHE A 62 5.60 0.30 -2.98
CA PHE A 62 4.97 -1.01 -3.10
C PHE A 62 4.33 -1.21 -4.48
N GLY A 63 3.61 -0.20 -4.98
CA GLY A 63 3.07 -0.21 -6.33
C GLY A 63 4.17 -0.29 -7.39
N GLU A 64 5.24 0.45 -7.22
CA GLU A 64 6.40 0.39 -8.11
C GLU A 64 7.05 -1.01 -8.10
N LEU A 65 7.28 -1.58 -6.91
CA LEU A 65 7.85 -2.92 -6.75
C LEU A 65 7.03 -3.96 -7.50
N LEU A 66 5.72 -3.98 -7.29
CA LEU A 66 4.82 -4.99 -7.85
C LEU A 66 4.69 -4.86 -9.36
N THR A 67 4.58 -3.62 -9.86
CA THR A 67 4.43 -3.35 -11.29
C THR A 67 5.71 -3.55 -12.11
N ARG A 68 6.88 -3.64 -11.46
CA ARG A 68 8.13 -4.09 -12.12
C ARG A 68 8.09 -5.58 -12.51
N VAL A 69 7.25 -6.37 -11.82
CA VAL A 69 7.20 -7.84 -12.03
C VAL A 69 5.97 -8.26 -12.81
N ARG A 70 4.81 -7.59 -12.57
CA ARG A 70 3.51 -7.97 -13.13
C ARG A 70 2.69 -6.74 -13.49
N GLU A 71 1.89 -6.83 -14.55
CA GLU A 71 0.95 -5.78 -14.96
C GLU A 71 -0.41 -5.93 -14.27
N ASP A 72 -0.80 -7.15 -13.91
CA ASP A 72 -2.05 -7.48 -13.25
C ASP A 72 -1.97 -7.30 -11.72
N VAL A 73 -1.68 -6.08 -11.29
CA VAL A 73 -1.53 -5.69 -9.88
C VAL A 73 -2.77 -4.93 -9.41
N ARG A 74 -3.20 -5.24 -8.18
CA ARG A 74 -4.11 -4.40 -7.40
C ARG A 74 -3.54 -4.23 -6.00
N ILE A 75 -3.78 -3.06 -5.41
CA ILE A 75 -3.37 -2.76 -4.02
C ILE A 75 -4.63 -2.48 -3.22
N LEU A 76 -4.73 -3.10 -2.05
CA LEU A 76 -5.80 -2.82 -1.11
C LEU A 76 -5.54 -1.46 -0.45
N ALA A 77 -6.47 -0.53 -0.61
CA ALA A 77 -6.30 0.84 -0.15
C ALA A 77 -7.58 1.43 0.44
N ASN A 78 -7.40 2.43 1.29
CA ASN A 78 -8.50 3.22 1.81
C ASN A 78 -9.20 3.98 0.66
N GLU A 79 -10.52 4.06 0.72
CA GLU A 79 -11.36 4.79 -0.23
C GLU A 79 -10.91 6.26 -0.42
N GLN A 80 -10.31 6.88 0.59
CA GLN A 80 -9.80 8.25 0.49
C GLN A 80 -8.72 8.46 -0.58
N LEU A 81 -7.98 7.40 -0.95
CA LEU A 81 -7.02 7.44 -2.07
C LEU A 81 -7.69 7.51 -3.45
N SER A 82 -9.00 7.37 -3.53
CA SER A 82 -9.79 7.54 -4.76
C SER A 82 -9.81 8.98 -5.30
N LEU A 83 -9.33 9.94 -4.54
CA LEU A 83 -9.20 11.33 -5.01
C LEU A 83 -8.17 11.47 -6.13
N CYS A 84 -7.26 10.49 -6.27
CA CYS A 84 -6.32 10.42 -7.38
C CYS A 84 -6.87 9.43 -8.43
N GLN A 85 -7.39 9.97 -9.52
CA GLN A 85 -8.01 9.17 -10.61
C GLN A 85 -7.01 8.22 -11.27
N GLU A 86 -5.75 8.58 -11.33
CA GLU A 86 -4.67 7.79 -11.90
C GLU A 86 -4.40 6.50 -11.10
N LEU A 87 -4.72 6.48 -9.81
CA LEU A 87 -4.60 5.29 -8.96
C LEU A 87 -5.77 4.31 -9.11
N GLU A 88 -6.93 4.78 -9.60
CA GLU A 88 -8.16 3.98 -9.70
C GLU A 88 -7.96 2.60 -10.34
N PRO A 89 -7.20 2.48 -11.45
CA PRO A 89 -6.96 1.18 -12.09
C PRO A 89 -6.20 0.18 -11.21
N TRP A 90 -5.49 0.67 -10.20
CA TRP A 90 -4.58 -0.13 -9.37
C TRP A 90 -5.16 -0.47 -7.99
N LEU A 91 -6.34 0.06 -7.63
CA LEU A 91 -6.85 -0.06 -6.28
C LEU A 91 -8.03 -1.04 -6.17
N ILE A 92 -8.03 -1.79 -5.08
CA ILE A 92 -9.25 -2.37 -4.49
C ILE A 92 -9.55 -1.56 -3.23
N LYS A 93 -10.67 -0.85 -3.25
CA LYS A 93 -11.05 0.08 -2.19
C LYS A 93 -11.74 -0.66 -1.04
N VAL A 94 -11.34 -0.29 0.16
CA VAL A 94 -11.98 -0.71 1.41
C VAL A 94 -12.21 0.51 2.29
N ASP A 95 -13.21 0.44 3.15
CA ASP A 95 -13.45 1.45 4.17
C ASP A 95 -12.82 0.99 5.49
N VAL A 96 -11.99 1.84 6.07
CA VAL A 96 -11.31 1.55 7.35
C VAL A 96 -12.14 2.00 8.56
N TYR A 97 -13.28 2.66 8.34
CA TYR A 97 -14.18 3.08 9.41
C TYR A 97 -15.16 1.95 9.76
N GLU A 98 -15.48 1.80 11.05
CA GLU A 98 -16.32 0.73 11.58
C GLU A 98 -17.80 1.15 11.67
N ASP A 99 -18.40 1.61 10.57
CA ASP A 99 -19.84 1.85 10.51
C ASP A 99 -20.56 0.76 9.68
N GLU A 100 -21.91 0.80 9.67
CA GLU A 100 -22.71 -0.18 8.91
C GLU A 100 -22.46 -0.11 7.40
N ASN A 101 -22.19 1.08 6.86
CA ASN A 101 -21.82 1.26 5.47
C ASN A 101 -20.44 0.68 5.17
N ALA A 102 -19.48 0.82 6.11
CA ALA A 102 -18.16 0.22 6.02
C ALA A 102 -18.24 -1.32 5.95
N LYS A 103 -19.11 -1.96 6.73
CA LYS A 103 -19.31 -3.42 6.67
C LYS A 103 -19.73 -3.88 5.27
N ARG A 104 -20.69 -3.20 4.63
CA ARG A 104 -21.15 -3.52 3.26
C ARG A 104 -20.04 -3.27 2.21
N LYS A 105 -19.32 -2.15 2.33
CA LYS A 105 -18.19 -1.82 1.45
C LYS A 105 -17.05 -2.84 1.60
N ASN A 106 -16.73 -3.22 2.84
CA ASN A 106 -15.70 -4.20 3.13
C ASN A 106 -16.06 -5.59 2.58
N LEU A 107 -17.34 -5.99 2.61
CA LEU A 107 -17.80 -7.21 1.97
C LEU A 107 -17.63 -7.15 0.44
N SER A 108 -17.93 -6.01 -0.16
CA SER A 108 -17.67 -5.77 -1.59
C SER A 108 -16.18 -5.82 -1.91
N GLY A 109 -15.33 -5.18 -1.10
CA GLY A 109 -13.86 -5.25 -1.21
C GLY A 109 -13.35 -6.69 -1.13
N MET A 110 -13.81 -7.47 -0.16
CA MET A 110 -13.46 -8.89 -0.04
C MET A 110 -13.82 -9.70 -1.30
N ARG A 111 -15.04 -9.50 -1.85
CA ARG A 111 -15.45 -10.17 -3.09
C ARG A 111 -14.56 -9.79 -4.26
N LYS A 112 -14.18 -8.52 -4.39
CA LYS A 112 -13.26 -8.04 -5.42
C LYS A 112 -11.87 -8.66 -5.28
N MET A 113 -11.32 -8.74 -4.05
CA MET A 113 -10.03 -9.40 -3.77
C MET A 113 -10.05 -10.87 -4.18
N ILE A 114 -11.08 -11.62 -3.74
CA ILE A 114 -11.22 -13.05 -4.08
C ILE A 114 -11.36 -13.24 -5.59
N SER A 115 -12.20 -12.43 -6.24
CA SER A 115 -12.39 -12.49 -7.70
C SER A 115 -11.09 -12.20 -8.45
N TRP A 116 -10.33 -11.19 -8.01
CA TRP A 116 -9.05 -10.82 -8.61
C TRP A 116 -8.02 -11.94 -8.49
N LEU A 117 -7.85 -12.48 -7.30
CA LEU A 117 -6.93 -13.59 -7.06
C LEU A 117 -7.33 -14.86 -7.82
N ARG A 118 -8.63 -15.18 -7.92
CA ARG A 118 -9.10 -16.33 -8.72
C ARG A 118 -8.80 -16.21 -10.21
N LYS A 119 -8.63 -14.99 -10.71
CA LYS A 119 -8.17 -14.73 -12.09
C LYS A 119 -6.66 -14.83 -12.24
N GLY A 120 -5.94 -15.13 -11.17
CA GLY A 120 -4.49 -15.25 -11.16
C GLY A 120 -3.74 -13.93 -10.87
N GLY A 121 -4.43 -12.85 -10.49
CA GLY A 121 -3.83 -11.54 -10.28
C GLY A 121 -2.97 -11.42 -9.03
N VAL A 122 -2.18 -10.35 -8.95
CA VAL A 122 -1.38 -9.96 -7.78
C VAL A 122 -2.16 -8.98 -6.92
N LEU A 123 -2.17 -9.20 -5.61
CA LEU A 123 -2.79 -8.34 -4.62
C LEU A 123 -1.75 -7.90 -3.58
N GLY A 124 -1.44 -6.60 -3.56
CA GLY A 124 -0.63 -5.97 -2.53
C GLY A 124 -1.49 -5.54 -1.35
N ILE A 125 -1.04 -5.85 -0.13
CA ILE A 125 -1.79 -5.55 1.10
C ILE A 125 -0.84 -5.07 2.20
N PHE A 126 -1.25 -4.01 2.89
CA PHE A 126 -0.75 -3.64 4.21
C PHE A 126 -1.74 -4.15 5.26
N PRO A 127 -1.51 -5.32 5.89
CA PRO A 127 -2.54 -5.96 6.71
C PRO A 127 -2.92 -5.20 7.98
N ALA A 128 -2.05 -4.30 8.45
CA ALA A 128 -2.32 -3.39 9.55
C ALA A 128 -3.38 -2.32 9.21
N GLY A 129 -3.57 -2.01 7.90
CA GLY A 129 -4.52 -1.01 7.42
C GLY A 129 -4.17 0.44 7.72
N THR A 130 -3.13 0.68 8.52
CA THR A 130 -2.68 2.02 8.92
C THR A 130 -1.15 2.07 9.01
N ALA A 131 -0.56 3.27 8.91
CA ALA A 131 0.88 3.44 9.08
C ALA A 131 1.32 3.05 10.50
N SER A 132 2.50 2.43 10.62
CA SER A 132 3.11 2.01 11.88
C SER A 132 3.28 3.19 12.84
N SER A 133 3.09 2.96 14.11
CA SER A 133 3.21 3.98 15.14
C SER A 133 3.89 3.46 16.41
N PHE A 134 4.36 4.37 17.26
CA PHE A 134 4.97 3.99 18.51
C PHE A 134 3.96 3.32 19.44
N SER A 135 4.30 2.11 19.85
CA SER A 135 3.52 1.32 20.80
C SER A 135 4.14 1.45 22.20
N LEU A 136 3.38 1.96 23.17
CA LEU A 136 3.81 2.03 24.56
C LEU A 136 4.03 0.63 25.15
N ALA A 137 3.21 -0.35 24.76
CA ALA A 137 3.31 -1.73 25.24
C ALA A 137 4.59 -2.41 24.75
N HIS A 138 4.97 -2.18 23.48
CA HIS A 138 6.16 -2.79 22.86
C HIS A 138 7.41 -1.90 22.94
N LYS A 139 7.29 -0.65 23.40
CA LYS A 139 8.36 0.38 23.48
C LYS A 139 9.11 0.56 22.14
N ARG A 140 8.43 0.40 21.02
CA ARG A 140 8.97 0.53 19.66
C ARG A 140 7.90 0.93 18.67
N VAL A 141 8.31 1.42 17.49
CA VAL A 141 7.42 1.61 16.35
C VAL A 141 7.08 0.24 15.78
N THR A 142 5.79 -0.02 15.60
CA THR A 142 5.28 -1.29 15.07
C THR A 142 3.95 -1.06 14.36
N ASP A 143 3.59 -1.97 13.49
CA ASP A 143 2.25 -2.06 12.92
C ASP A 143 1.21 -2.34 14.00
N ASP A 144 -0.01 -1.91 13.74
CA ASP A 144 -1.18 -2.43 14.44
C ASP A 144 -1.35 -3.94 14.15
N PRO A 145 -2.12 -4.68 14.97
CA PRO A 145 -2.38 -6.10 14.71
C PRO A 145 -2.89 -6.34 13.30
N TRP A 146 -2.28 -7.25 12.59
CA TRP A 146 -2.64 -7.59 11.22
C TRP A 146 -4.01 -8.26 11.15
N ASN A 147 -4.80 -7.87 10.15
CA ASN A 147 -6.17 -8.36 9.97
C ASN A 147 -6.17 -9.85 9.58
N ALA A 148 -6.69 -10.71 10.47
CA ALA A 148 -6.75 -12.15 10.29
C ALA A 148 -7.63 -12.60 9.10
N ASN A 149 -8.57 -11.77 8.64
CA ASN A 149 -9.42 -12.10 7.48
C ASN A 149 -8.61 -12.29 6.20
N ILE A 150 -7.43 -11.68 6.11
CA ILE A 150 -6.53 -11.85 4.96
C ILE A 150 -6.07 -13.30 4.85
N ALA A 151 -5.81 -13.99 5.96
CA ALA A 151 -5.45 -15.39 5.97
C ALA A 151 -6.58 -16.29 5.42
N ALA A 152 -7.84 -15.93 5.65
CA ALA A 152 -8.97 -16.65 5.08
C ALA A 152 -9.04 -16.47 3.55
N ILE A 153 -8.83 -15.25 3.04
CA ILE A 153 -8.78 -14.96 1.60
C ILE A 153 -7.66 -15.76 0.93
N ILE A 154 -6.46 -15.79 1.52
CA ILE A 154 -5.31 -16.55 1.02
C ILE A 154 -5.66 -18.03 0.90
N ARG A 155 -6.22 -18.62 1.96
CA ARG A 155 -6.65 -20.05 1.95
C ARG A 155 -7.70 -20.33 0.89
N MET A 156 -8.72 -19.48 0.76
CA MET A 156 -9.81 -19.64 -0.22
C MET A 156 -9.33 -19.53 -1.67
N THR A 157 -8.30 -18.75 -1.93
CA THR A 157 -7.78 -18.50 -3.28
C THR A 157 -6.55 -19.33 -3.61
N LYS A 158 -5.97 -20.02 -2.62
CA LYS A 158 -4.69 -20.76 -2.73
C LYS A 158 -3.56 -19.86 -3.27
N ALA A 159 -3.60 -18.56 -2.95
CA ALA A 159 -2.62 -17.60 -3.40
C ALA A 159 -1.25 -17.86 -2.75
N THR A 160 -0.19 -17.73 -3.52
CA THR A 160 1.18 -17.66 -2.99
C THR A 160 1.35 -16.40 -2.17
N VAL A 161 1.95 -16.52 -0.98
CA VAL A 161 2.20 -15.37 -0.09
C VAL A 161 3.65 -14.96 -0.17
N VAL A 162 3.89 -13.68 -0.46
CA VAL A 162 5.23 -13.09 -0.49
C VAL A 162 5.31 -11.97 0.54
N PRO A 163 6.12 -12.09 1.60
CA PRO A 163 6.34 -11.02 2.56
C PRO A 163 7.35 -9.99 2.02
N VAL A 164 7.03 -8.72 2.19
CA VAL A 164 7.92 -7.58 1.93
C VAL A 164 8.11 -6.80 3.22
N HIS A 165 9.32 -6.33 3.47
CA HIS A 165 9.63 -5.51 4.62
C HIS A 165 10.15 -4.15 4.20
N PHE A 166 9.44 -3.10 4.60
CA PHE A 166 9.90 -1.72 4.50
C PHE A 166 10.61 -1.34 5.81
N PRO A 167 11.91 -0.99 5.76
CA PRO A 167 12.64 -0.52 6.94
C PRO A 167 12.28 0.93 7.27
N GLY A 168 12.62 1.38 8.48
CA GLY A 168 12.50 2.78 8.89
C GLY A 168 11.24 3.09 9.69
N ARG A 169 10.95 4.37 9.81
CA ARG A 169 9.79 4.91 10.56
C ARG A 169 9.57 6.38 10.22
N ASN A 170 8.36 6.86 10.39
CA ASN A 170 8.04 8.28 10.34
C ASN A 170 8.69 9.08 11.49
N SER A 171 8.73 10.39 11.34
CA SER A 171 9.36 11.32 12.27
C SER A 171 8.85 11.22 13.71
N LEU A 172 9.62 11.73 14.67
CA LEU A 172 9.20 11.81 16.06
C LEU A 172 7.92 12.63 16.24
N LEU A 173 7.72 13.66 15.40
CA LEU A 173 6.49 14.45 15.39
C LEU A 173 5.28 13.58 15.02
N PHE A 174 5.37 12.79 13.96
CA PHE A 174 4.34 11.83 13.58
C PHE A 174 4.05 10.85 14.72
N GLN A 175 5.10 10.32 15.36
CA GLN A 175 4.96 9.39 16.49
C GLN A 175 4.25 10.05 17.67
N GLY A 176 4.61 11.29 18.02
CA GLY A 176 3.97 12.06 19.10
C GLY A 176 2.48 12.32 18.82
N VAL A 177 2.15 12.79 17.61
CA VAL A 177 0.75 12.98 17.21
C VAL A 177 -0.02 11.67 17.24
N SER A 178 0.60 10.56 16.83
CA SER A 178 -0.01 9.23 16.85
C SER A 178 -0.40 8.76 18.25
N LEU A 179 0.37 9.13 19.26
CA LEU A 179 0.06 8.82 20.66
C LEU A 179 -1.13 9.61 21.21
N ILE A 180 -1.29 10.86 20.75
CA ILE A 180 -2.37 11.76 21.21
C ILE A 180 -3.66 11.48 20.45
N ASN A 181 -3.60 11.42 19.12
CA ASN A 181 -4.76 11.23 18.26
C ASN A 181 -4.41 10.42 16.99
N ARG A 182 -4.82 9.17 16.99
CA ARG A 182 -4.55 8.23 15.88
C ARG A 182 -5.19 8.65 14.54
N LYS A 183 -6.32 9.38 14.57
CA LYS A 183 -6.95 9.88 13.34
C LYS A 183 -6.23 11.11 12.79
N ALA A 184 -5.80 12.02 13.67
CA ALA A 184 -5.11 13.24 13.28
C ALA A 184 -3.74 12.96 12.59
N ARG A 185 -3.06 11.83 12.91
CA ARG A 185 -1.79 11.49 12.28
C ARG A 185 -1.86 11.35 10.76
N VAL A 186 -3.02 10.99 10.21
CA VAL A 186 -3.22 10.84 8.75
C VAL A 186 -2.96 12.15 8.02
N ALA A 187 -3.31 13.30 8.62
CA ALA A 187 -3.03 14.62 8.07
C ALA A 187 -1.54 14.97 7.99
N PHE A 188 -0.69 14.24 8.72
CA PHE A 188 0.77 14.44 8.70
C PHE A 188 1.48 13.57 7.66
N LEU A 189 0.84 12.54 7.10
CA LEU A 189 1.46 11.64 6.11
C LEU A 189 2.04 12.36 4.89
N PRO A 190 1.38 13.39 4.30
CA PRO A 190 1.97 14.11 3.18
C PRO A 190 3.29 14.82 3.53
N ARG A 191 3.45 15.24 4.81
CA ARG A 191 4.67 15.88 5.30
C ARG A 191 5.83 14.91 5.49
N GLU A 192 5.54 13.63 5.67
CA GLU A 192 6.56 12.59 5.85
C GLU A 192 7.12 12.09 4.51
N VAL A 193 6.45 12.36 3.40
CA VAL A 193 6.87 11.90 2.07
C VAL A 193 8.20 12.56 1.68
N GLY A 194 9.17 11.75 1.28
CA GLY A 194 10.47 12.21 0.79
C GLY A 194 11.46 12.68 1.88
N ARG A 195 11.16 12.49 3.18
CA ARG A 195 12.08 12.90 4.27
C ARG A 195 13.29 11.98 4.43
N ASP A 196 13.17 10.73 4.03
CA ASP A 196 14.20 9.70 4.16
C ASP A 196 14.63 9.15 2.79
N GLY A 197 14.63 10.01 1.78
CA GLY A 197 15.08 9.70 0.42
C GLY A 197 16.59 9.79 0.24
#